data_ddab24f8417e979f60b1745ad05b77d4
#
_entry.id   ddab24f8417e979f60b1745ad05b77d4
#
_cell.length_a   1.000
_cell.length_b   1.000
_cell.length_c   1.000
_cell.angle_alpha   90.00
_cell.angle_beta   90.00
_cell.angle_gamma   90.00
#
_symmetry.space_group_name_H-M   'P 1'
#
loop_
_entity.id
_entity.type
_entity.pdbx_description
1 polymer ?
#
loop_
_entity_poly.entity_id
_entity_poly.type
_entity_poly.pdbx_seq_one_letter_code
_entity_poly.pdbx_strand_id
1 'polypeptide(L)'
;MSTDSVTRIAHLSDLHCGSPHFKADLLERAIEEINELRPEVAVISGDLTTDGFEREYRTAREFVDRIECADLIVVPGNHDSRNVGYIHFEELFGPRAQTLHKHGLTIVAEDSSEPDLDHGQIGRNRYPHIEGEFAGFANLNLFVLHHHLLPIPGTGRERNIVYDAGDLLELLLRSRVKLVLAGHKHVPYAWHIESMFVVTTGTVSTLRLRGHGRPCYNVIEVGPEWVRIYRKYPFEGQEPIIEFSRETHEYEKHGLGAVT
;
A
#
# COMPACT_ATOMS: atom_id res chain seq x y z
N MET A 1 4.36 30.17 -0.63
CA MET A 1 3.66 29.03 0.00
C MET A 1 4.60 28.49 1.05
N SER A 2 4.14 28.27 2.28
CA SER A 2 5.01 27.87 3.40
C SER A 2 5.74 26.56 3.06
N THR A 3 7.07 26.58 3.12
CA THR A 3 7.97 25.45 2.85
C THR A 3 7.97 24.38 3.95
N ASP A 4 7.12 24.53 4.98
CA ASP A 4 7.11 23.70 6.19
C ASP A 4 5.92 22.73 6.30
N SER A 5 5.10 22.56 5.26
CA SER A 5 3.94 21.67 5.36
C SER A 5 4.36 20.21 5.19
N VAL A 6 4.04 19.39 6.19
CA VAL A 6 4.18 17.93 6.15
C VAL A 6 2.93 17.34 5.51
N THR A 7 3.09 16.65 4.40
CA THR A 7 2.00 15.83 3.79
C THR A 7 1.92 14.49 4.50
N ARG A 8 0.73 14.11 4.96
CA ARG A 8 0.48 12.81 5.59
C ARG A 8 -0.25 11.88 4.65
N ILE A 9 0.25 10.64 4.58
CA ILE A 9 -0.36 9.56 3.81
C ILE A 9 -0.68 8.42 4.79
N ALA A 10 -1.94 7.96 4.81
CA ALA A 10 -2.32 6.73 5.49
C ALA A 10 -2.27 5.57 4.49
N HIS A 11 -1.59 4.47 4.83
CA HIS A 11 -1.47 3.30 3.97
C HIS A 11 -2.04 2.06 4.66
N LEU A 12 -3.17 1.58 4.16
CA LEU A 12 -3.88 0.37 4.59
C LEU A 12 -3.80 -0.71 3.52
N SER A 13 -4.02 -1.96 3.92
CA SER A 13 -4.15 -3.11 3.01
C SER A 13 -4.91 -4.26 3.67
N ASP A 14 -5.34 -5.21 2.87
CA ASP A 14 -5.82 -6.51 3.33
C ASP A 14 -6.98 -6.38 4.34
N LEU A 15 -8.04 -5.65 3.94
CA LEU A 15 -9.23 -5.46 4.77
C LEU A 15 -10.00 -6.77 4.95
N HIS A 16 -10.11 -7.56 3.87
CA HIS A 16 -10.79 -8.86 3.84
C HIS A 16 -12.20 -8.84 4.41
N CYS A 17 -13.00 -7.85 4.02
CA CYS A 17 -14.42 -7.84 4.32
C CYS A 17 -15.09 -9.13 3.82
N GLY A 18 -15.93 -9.74 4.63
CA GLY A 18 -16.52 -11.05 4.37
C GLY A 18 -15.75 -12.24 4.93
N SER A 19 -14.50 -12.06 5.36
CA SER A 19 -13.74 -13.13 6.02
C SER A 19 -14.33 -13.51 7.38
N PRO A 20 -14.32 -14.80 7.77
CA PRO A 20 -14.67 -15.20 9.13
C PRO A 20 -13.67 -14.65 10.18
N HIS A 21 -12.52 -14.19 9.74
CA HIS A 21 -11.50 -13.56 10.57
C HIS A 21 -11.54 -12.03 10.57
N PHE A 22 -12.45 -11.43 9.81
CA PHE A 22 -12.65 -9.99 9.77
C PHE A 22 -13.09 -9.45 11.13
N LYS A 23 -12.51 -8.32 11.52
CA LYS A 23 -12.77 -7.61 12.77
C LYS A 23 -13.13 -6.17 12.45
N ALA A 24 -14.42 -5.88 12.47
CA ALA A 24 -14.95 -4.56 12.17
C ALA A 24 -14.42 -3.50 13.15
N ASP A 25 -14.32 -3.85 14.44
CA ASP A 25 -13.82 -2.97 15.50
C ASP A 25 -12.38 -2.50 15.28
N LEU A 26 -11.52 -3.35 14.70
CA LEU A 26 -10.14 -2.97 14.33
C LEU A 26 -10.14 -1.97 13.17
N LEU A 27 -10.97 -2.19 12.16
CA LEU A 27 -11.06 -1.29 11.00
C LEU A 27 -11.69 0.04 11.40
N GLU A 28 -12.75 0.02 12.20
CA GLU A 28 -13.38 1.22 12.75
C GLU A 28 -12.36 2.06 13.52
N ARG A 29 -11.62 1.42 14.42
CA ARG A 29 -10.61 2.11 15.21
C ARG A 29 -9.48 2.68 14.33
N ALA A 30 -9.02 1.93 13.34
CA ALA A 30 -8.01 2.43 12.40
C ALA A 30 -8.51 3.66 11.64
N ILE A 31 -9.76 3.65 11.17
CA ILE A 31 -10.38 4.78 10.48
C ILE A 31 -10.49 6.00 11.41
N GLU A 32 -10.93 5.82 12.65
CA GLU A 32 -10.98 6.91 13.64
C GLU A 32 -9.59 7.54 13.84
N GLU A 33 -8.58 6.71 14.07
CA GLU A 33 -7.20 7.17 14.24
C GLU A 33 -6.61 7.84 13.00
N ILE A 34 -6.98 7.38 11.79
CA ILE A 34 -6.59 8.00 10.52
C ILE A 34 -7.25 9.37 10.39
N ASN A 35 -8.54 9.49 10.70
CA ASN A 35 -9.25 10.76 10.64
C ASN A 35 -8.71 11.79 11.65
N GLU A 36 -8.28 11.34 12.83
CA GLU A 36 -7.57 12.19 13.80
C GLU A 36 -6.23 12.74 13.23
N LEU A 37 -5.53 11.94 12.42
CA LEU A 37 -4.28 12.35 11.77
C LEU A 37 -4.50 13.35 10.62
N ARG A 38 -5.71 13.43 10.08
CA ARG A 38 -6.09 14.27 8.93
C ARG A 38 -5.13 14.10 7.74
N PRO A 39 -5.02 12.90 7.16
CA PRO A 39 -4.13 12.68 6.04
C PRO A 39 -4.63 13.43 4.81
N GLU A 40 -3.71 13.94 4.00
CA GLU A 40 -4.02 14.48 2.68
C GLU A 40 -4.35 13.35 1.69
N VAL A 41 -3.72 12.19 1.86
CA VAL A 41 -3.91 11.04 0.98
C VAL A 41 -4.14 9.79 1.81
N ALA A 42 -5.12 8.99 1.43
CA ALA A 42 -5.24 7.61 1.90
C ALA A 42 -4.97 6.65 0.74
N VAL A 43 -4.18 5.61 1.00
CA VAL A 43 -3.84 4.56 0.05
C VAL A 43 -4.34 3.23 0.60
N ILE A 44 -5.10 2.48 -0.21
CA ILE A 44 -5.51 1.11 0.11
C ILE A 44 -4.94 0.19 -0.96
N SER A 45 -3.95 -0.60 -0.58
CA SER A 45 -3.20 -1.45 -1.51
C SER A 45 -3.80 -2.86 -1.66
N GLY A 46 -5.13 -2.95 -1.78
CA GLY A 46 -5.84 -4.15 -2.20
C GLY A 46 -6.32 -5.08 -1.09
N ASP A 47 -6.95 -6.16 -1.52
CA ASP A 47 -7.63 -7.16 -0.70
C ASP A 47 -8.70 -6.53 0.22
N LEU A 48 -9.58 -5.73 -0.40
CA LEU A 48 -10.77 -5.16 0.24
C LEU A 48 -11.74 -6.26 0.68
N THR A 49 -11.86 -7.29 -0.15
CA THR A 49 -12.79 -8.41 -0.04
C THR A 49 -12.06 -9.72 0.24
N THR A 50 -12.81 -10.77 0.48
CA THR A 50 -12.27 -12.13 0.66
C THR A 50 -12.41 -12.99 -0.59
N ASP A 51 -13.54 -12.89 -1.26
CA ASP A 51 -13.87 -13.71 -2.44
C ASP A 51 -14.38 -12.88 -3.63
N GLY A 52 -14.28 -11.54 -3.58
CA GLY A 52 -14.68 -10.65 -4.67
C GLY A 52 -16.19 -10.54 -4.86
N PHE A 53 -17.02 -10.94 -3.89
CA PHE A 53 -18.46 -10.84 -4.01
C PHE A 53 -18.96 -9.40 -3.80
N GLU A 54 -19.99 -9.01 -4.53
CA GLU A 54 -20.58 -7.67 -4.46
C GLU A 54 -20.92 -7.25 -3.01
N ARG A 55 -21.48 -8.16 -2.21
CA ARG A 55 -21.81 -7.89 -0.80
C ARG A 55 -20.60 -7.51 0.04
N GLU A 56 -19.45 -8.12 -0.24
CA GLU A 56 -18.18 -7.84 0.46
C GLU A 56 -17.64 -6.47 0.06
N TYR A 57 -17.74 -6.14 -1.22
CA TYR A 57 -17.41 -4.82 -1.74
C TYR A 57 -18.28 -3.71 -1.17
N ARG A 58 -19.59 -3.93 -1.03
CA ARG A 58 -20.49 -2.97 -0.39
C ARG A 58 -20.10 -2.73 1.06
N THR A 59 -19.78 -3.79 1.80
CA THR A 59 -19.27 -3.65 3.16
C THR A 59 -17.95 -2.89 3.20
N ALA A 60 -16.99 -3.22 2.32
CA ALA A 60 -15.73 -2.50 2.24
C ALA A 60 -15.94 -1.01 1.92
N ARG A 61 -16.87 -0.70 1.00
CA ARG A 61 -17.21 0.66 0.62
C ARG A 61 -17.76 1.47 1.79
N GLU A 62 -18.65 0.87 2.60
CA GLU A 62 -19.19 1.51 3.81
C GLU A 62 -18.11 1.94 4.79
N PHE A 63 -17.04 1.14 4.95
CA PHE A 63 -15.89 1.52 5.78
C PHE A 63 -15.02 2.57 5.11
N VAL A 64 -14.68 2.37 3.85
CA VAL A 64 -13.78 3.26 3.11
C VAL A 64 -14.35 4.66 2.97
N ASP A 65 -15.66 4.80 2.80
CA ASP A 65 -16.34 6.10 2.74
C ASP A 65 -16.26 6.91 4.05
N ARG A 66 -15.87 6.28 5.14
CA ARG A 66 -15.67 6.96 6.44
C ARG A 66 -14.26 7.53 6.60
N ILE A 67 -13.34 7.26 5.67
CA ILE A 67 -11.99 7.82 5.70
C ILE A 67 -12.04 9.26 5.21
N GLU A 68 -11.66 10.19 6.09
CA GLU A 68 -11.63 11.64 5.80
C GLU A 68 -10.24 12.01 5.25
N CYS A 69 -10.11 12.12 3.93
CA CYS A 69 -8.90 12.55 3.25
C CYS A 69 -9.25 13.39 2.01
N ALA A 70 -8.28 14.16 1.51
CA ALA A 70 -8.49 14.93 0.29
C ALA A 70 -8.44 14.04 -0.97
N ASP A 71 -7.57 13.05 -0.98
CA ASP A 71 -7.40 12.12 -2.09
C ASP A 71 -7.36 10.68 -1.57
N LEU A 72 -8.14 9.80 -2.21
CA LEU A 72 -8.20 8.38 -1.93
C LEU A 72 -7.69 7.60 -3.13
N ILE A 73 -6.69 6.75 -2.94
CA ILE A 73 -6.14 5.84 -3.94
C ILE A 73 -6.45 4.42 -3.49
N VAL A 74 -7.10 3.65 -4.35
CA VAL A 74 -7.44 2.25 -4.08
C VAL A 74 -7.05 1.41 -5.29
N VAL A 75 -6.31 0.33 -5.08
CA VAL A 75 -6.05 -0.69 -6.11
C VAL A 75 -6.60 -2.03 -5.64
N PRO A 76 -7.02 -2.92 -6.54
CA PRO A 76 -7.48 -4.25 -6.16
C PRO A 76 -6.31 -5.16 -5.76
N GLY A 77 -6.61 -6.16 -4.93
CA GLY A 77 -5.73 -7.29 -4.67
C GLY A 77 -6.22 -8.57 -5.36
N ASN A 78 -5.51 -9.68 -5.14
CA ASN A 78 -5.88 -10.95 -5.76
C ASN A 78 -7.23 -11.50 -5.24
N HIS A 79 -7.58 -11.23 -4.00
CA HIS A 79 -8.89 -11.60 -3.45
C HIS A 79 -10.02 -10.77 -4.08
N ASP A 80 -9.76 -9.53 -4.41
CA ASP A 80 -10.70 -8.63 -5.08
C ASP A 80 -11.00 -9.05 -6.53
N SER A 81 -10.06 -9.74 -7.18
CA SER A 81 -10.21 -10.19 -8.56
C SER A 81 -10.76 -11.60 -8.70
N ARG A 82 -11.15 -12.25 -7.60
CA ARG A 82 -11.81 -13.54 -7.60
C ARG A 82 -13.24 -13.44 -8.15
N ASN A 83 -13.71 -14.54 -8.72
CA ASN A 83 -15.02 -14.62 -9.36
C ASN A 83 -15.16 -13.54 -10.45
N VAL A 84 -16.00 -12.58 -10.33
CA VAL A 84 -16.08 -11.40 -11.20
C VAL A 84 -15.82 -10.10 -10.45
N GLY A 85 -15.08 -10.20 -9.36
CA GLY A 85 -14.87 -9.12 -8.42
C GLY A 85 -14.24 -7.86 -9.02
N TYR A 86 -13.39 -8.01 -10.05
CA TYR A 86 -12.82 -6.87 -10.76
C TYR A 86 -13.89 -5.95 -11.39
N ILE A 87 -15.07 -6.49 -11.77
CA ILE A 87 -16.21 -5.70 -12.27
C ILE A 87 -16.80 -4.90 -11.09
N HIS A 88 -17.05 -5.53 -9.96
CA HIS A 88 -17.59 -4.87 -8.77
C HIS A 88 -16.63 -3.83 -8.21
N PHE A 89 -15.32 -4.08 -8.32
CA PHE A 89 -14.31 -3.08 -7.97
C PHE A 89 -14.47 -1.82 -8.82
N GLU A 90 -14.51 -1.97 -10.15
CA GLU A 90 -14.65 -0.83 -11.07
C GLU A 90 -15.96 -0.06 -10.85
N GLU A 91 -17.06 -0.75 -10.57
CA GLU A 91 -18.35 -0.13 -10.28
C GLU A 91 -18.36 0.69 -8.98
N LEU A 92 -17.68 0.22 -7.94
CA LEU A 92 -17.75 0.80 -6.60
C LEU A 92 -16.56 1.70 -6.26
N PHE A 93 -15.38 1.41 -6.77
CA PHE A 93 -14.13 2.13 -6.45
C PHE A 93 -13.52 2.85 -7.65
N GLY A 94 -14.03 2.61 -8.86
CA GLY A 94 -13.53 3.25 -10.07
C GLY A 94 -12.36 2.52 -10.72
N PRO A 95 -11.48 3.22 -11.45
CA PRO A 95 -10.39 2.59 -12.20
C PRO A 95 -9.46 1.80 -11.30
N ARG A 96 -9.02 0.62 -11.77
CA ARG A 96 -8.06 -0.24 -11.08
C ARG A 96 -6.62 0.27 -11.07
N ALA A 97 -6.33 1.29 -11.88
CA ALA A 97 -5.07 2.01 -11.89
C ALA A 97 -5.34 3.50 -11.78
N GLN A 98 -4.54 4.21 -10.99
CA GLN A 98 -4.75 5.62 -10.67
C GLN A 98 -3.41 6.35 -10.58
N THR A 99 -3.40 7.62 -10.96
CA THR A 99 -2.24 8.50 -10.76
C THR A 99 -2.66 9.77 -10.02
N LEU A 100 -1.85 10.18 -9.06
CA LEU A 100 -2.01 11.43 -8.32
C LEU A 100 -0.75 12.27 -8.43
N HIS A 101 -0.90 13.52 -8.88
CA HIS A 101 0.15 14.54 -8.86
C HIS A 101 -0.25 15.65 -7.90
N LYS A 102 0.47 15.79 -6.79
CA LYS A 102 0.12 16.76 -5.75
C LYS A 102 1.35 17.24 -4.98
N HIS A 103 1.55 18.55 -4.88
CA HIS A 103 2.58 19.17 -4.03
C HIS A 103 4.01 18.58 -4.17
N GLY A 104 4.42 18.24 -5.39
CA GLY A 104 5.71 17.61 -5.63
C GLY A 104 5.78 16.12 -5.27
N LEU A 105 4.64 15.50 -5.04
CA LEU A 105 4.44 14.07 -4.87
C LEU A 105 3.78 13.51 -6.14
N THR A 106 4.32 12.43 -6.67
CA THR A 106 3.67 11.61 -7.70
C THR A 106 3.43 10.23 -7.14
N ILE A 107 2.18 9.80 -7.14
CA ILE A 107 1.80 8.43 -6.78
C ILE A 107 1.22 7.76 -8.02
N VAL A 108 1.85 6.69 -8.47
CA VAL A 108 1.32 5.82 -9.53
C VAL A 108 0.88 4.52 -8.87
N ALA A 109 -0.39 4.20 -8.98
CA ALA A 109 -1.00 3.02 -8.41
C ALA A 109 -1.50 2.11 -9.55
N GLU A 110 -1.06 0.86 -9.55
CA GLU A 110 -1.36 -0.11 -10.60
C GLU A 110 -2.01 -1.37 -10.03
N ASP A 111 -2.96 -1.90 -10.78
CA ASP A 111 -3.51 -3.22 -10.53
C ASP A 111 -2.46 -4.28 -10.85
N SER A 112 -2.09 -5.06 -9.85
CA SER A 112 -1.20 -6.21 -10.01
C SER A 112 -1.96 -7.55 -9.95
N SER A 113 -3.28 -7.52 -9.83
CA SER A 113 -4.09 -8.73 -9.73
C SER A 113 -4.46 -9.30 -11.09
N GLU A 114 -4.70 -10.59 -11.14
CA GLU A 114 -5.25 -11.29 -12.29
C GLU A 114 -6.50 -12.08 -11.85
N PRO A 115 -7.55 -12.17 -12.69
CA PRO A 115 -8.77 -12.85 -12.33
C PRO A 115 -8.53 -14.31 -11.89
N ASP A 116 -9.02 -14.66 -10.69
CA ASP A 116 -8.94 -15.99 -10.08
C ASP A 116 -7.53 -16.56 -9.86
N LEU A 117 -6.50 -15.69 -9.84
CA LEU A 117 -5.13 -16.08 -9.57
C LEU A 117 -4.61 -15.43 -8.29
N ASP A 118 -3.76 -16.15 -7.55
CA ASP A 118 -3.13 -15.64 -6.32
C ASP A 118 -1.80 -14.92 -6.57
N HIS A 119 -1.21 -15.04 -7.75
CA HIS A 119 -0.01 -14.31 -8.16
C HIS A 119 -0.38 -13.05 -8.92
N GLY A 120 0.56 -12.11 -9.01
CA GLY A 120 0.33 -10.83 -9.64
C GLY A 120 1.24 -10.56 -10.82
N GLN A 121 0.83 -9.61 -11.66
CA GLN A 121 1.59 -9.12 -12.79
C GLN A 121 1.21 -7.66 -13.06
N ILE A 122 2.18 -6.81 -13.40
CA ILE A 122 1.89 -5.47 -13.94
C ILE A 122 1.78 -5.54 -15.46
N GLY A 123 2.68 -6.25 -16.10
CA GLY A 123 2.73 -6.42 -17.55
C GLY A 123 3.46 -5.28 -18.28
N ARG A 124 4.29 -5.67 -19.25
CA ARG A 124 5.15 -4.74 -19.99
C ARG A 124 4.39 -3.68 -20.78
N ASN A 125 3.12 -3.91 -21.11
CA ASN A 125 2.26 -2.94 -21.79
C ASN A 125 1.96 -1.71 -20.90
N ARG A 126 2.07 -1.82 -19.57
CA ARG A 126 1.88 -0.72 -18.62
C ARG A 126 3.15 0.12 -18.42
N TYR A 127 4.33 -0.44 -18.67
CA TYR A 127 5.61 0.21 -18.39
C TYR A 127 5.77 1.60 -19.04
N PRO A 128 5.43 1.82 -20.32
CA PRO A 128 5.53 3.15 -20.93
C PRO A 128 4.65 4.20 -20.22
N HIS A 129 3.48 3.80 -19.75
CA HIS A 129 2.59 4.67 -18.98
C HIS A 129 3.22 5.03 -17.63
N ILE A 130 3.65 4.02 -16.86
CA ILE A 130 4.28 4.22 -15.54
C ILE A 130 5.50 5.15 -15.66
N GLU A 131 6.36 4.90 -16.64
CA GLU A 131 7.56 5.71 -16.86
C GLU A 131 7.19 7.15 -17.27
N GLY A 132 6.17 7.33 -18.10
CA GLY A 132 5.64 8.63 -18.51
C GLY A 132 5.10 9.44 -17.34
N GLU A 133 4.36 8.82 -16.42
CA GLU A 133 3.80 9.47 -15.24
C GLU A 133 4.89 9.98 -14.28
N PHE A 134 6.01 9.30 -14.19
CA PHE A 134 7.15 9.73 -13.37
C PHE A 134 8.10 10.72 -14.06
N ALA A 135 8.05 10.86 -15.38
CA ALA A 135 9.04 11.61 -16.15
C ALA A 135 9.03 13.13 -15.93
N GLY A 136 7.91 13.71 -15.53
CA GLY A 136 7.74 15.18 -15.45
C GLY A 136 7.70 15.76 -14.05
N PHE A 137 7.68 14.95 -13.00
CA PHE A 137 7.39 15.36 -11.62
C PHE A 137 8.53 14.91 -10.70
N ALA A 138 9.32 15.85 -10.25
CA ALA A 138 10.69 15.59 -9.85
C ALA A 138 10.97 15.43 -8.35
N ASN A 139 10.00 15.49 -7.44
CA ASN A 139 10.35 15.60 -6.03
C ASN A 139 10.27 14.30 -5.24
N LEU A 140 9.16 13.57 -5.31
CA LEU A 140 9.00 12.28 -4.64
C LEU A 140 8.07 11.38 -5.45
N ASN A 141 8.61 10.30 -5.99
CA ASN A 141 7.87 9.30 -6.75
C ASN A 141 7.57 8.10 -5.86
N LEU A 142 6.27 7.77 -5.74
CA LEU A 142 5.75 6.60 -5.05
C LEU A 142 5.04 5.67 -6.03
N PHE A 143 5.23 4.38 -5.85
CA PHE A 143 4.51 3.36 -6.60
C PHE A 143 3.66 2.51 -5.64
N VAL A 144 2.44 2.18 -6.05
CA VAL A 144 1.50 1.39 -5.25
C VAL A 144 1.03 0.19 -6.06
N LEU A 145 1.07 -0.97 -5.45
CA LEU A 145 0.50 -2.21 -5.97
C LEU A 145 0.09 -3.10 -4.79
N HIS A 146 -0.69 -4.15 -5.08
CA HIS A 146 -1.06 -5.09 -4.02
C HIS A 146 0.05 -6.11 -3.71
N HIS A 147 0.51 -6.84 -4.73
CA HIS A 147 1.51 -7.88 -4.57
C HIS A 147 2.90 -7.31 -4.27
N HIS A 148 3.67 -8.00 -3.43
CA HIS A 148 5.03 -7.58 -3.09
C HIS A 148 6.02 -7.90 -4.23
N LEU A 149 7.05 -7.07 -4.37
CA LEU A 149 8.09 -7.21 -5.39
C LEU A 149 9.23 -8.13 -4.95
N LEU A 150 9.39 -8.34 -3.66
CA LEU A 150 10.50 -9.06 -3.04
C LEU A 150 9.98 -10.04 -2.02
N PRO A 151 10.64 -11.19 -1.86
CA PRO A 151 10.28 -12.15 -0.82
C PRO A 151 10.28 -11.52 0.57
N ILE A 152 9.25 -11.82 1.36
CA ILE A 152 9.15 -11.35 2.74
C ILE A 152 9.66 -12.46 3.67
N PRO A 153 10.68 -12.19 4.50
CA PRO A 153 11.22 -13.18 5.44
C PRO A 153 10.14 -13.75 6.35
N GLY A 154 10.21 -15.05 6.65
CA GLY A 154 9.26 -15.73 7.52
C GLY A 154 7.92 -16.12 6.86
N THR A 155 7.69 -15.78 5.59
CA THR A 155 6.44 -16.14 4.89
C THR A 155 6.49 -17.48 4.15
N GLY A 156 7.61 -18.20 4.24
CA GLY A 156 7.81 -19.49 3.60
C GLY A 156 8.27 -19.38 2.14
N ARG A 157 7.87 -20.38 1.30
CA ARG A 157 8.22 -20.36 -0.12
C ARG A 157 7.50 -19.23 -0.83
N GLU A 158 8.27 -18.43 -1.58
CA GLU A 158 7.70 -17.38 -2.39
C GLU A 158 7.05 -17.95 -3.66
N ARG A 159 5.75 -17.80 -3.78
CA ARG A 159 4.98 -18.24 -4.94
C ARG A 159 4.13 -17.15 -5.57
N ASN A 160 3.80 -16.13 -4.80
CA ASN A 160 2.79 -15.12 -5.15
C ASN A 160 3.43 -13.72 -5.21
N ILE A 161 4.66 -13.64 -5.67
CA ILE A 161 5.36 -12.42 -6.03
C ILE A 161 4.84 -11.94 -7.40
N VAL A 162 5.02 -10.67 -7.71
CA VAL A 162 4.75 -10.15 -9.05
C VAL A 162 5.61 -10.91 -10.08
N TYR A 163 4.98 -11.41 -11.13
CA TYR A 163 5.63 -12.28 -12.13
C TYR A 163 6.78 -11.59 -12.86
N ASP A 164 6.61 -10.30 -13.15
CA ASP A 164 7.57 -9.43 -13.82
C ASP A 164 8.34 -8.53 -12.83
N ALA A 165 8.50 -8.98 -11.58
CA ALA A 165 9.10 -8.20 -10.50
C ALA A 165 10.49 -7.66 -10.83
N GLY A 166 11.34 -8.42 -11.53
CA GLY A 166 12.68 -7.98 -11.92
C GLY A 166 12.66 -6.81 -12.89
N ASP A 167 11.86 -6.93 -13.96
CA ASP A 167 11.69 -5.87 -14.97
C ASP A 167 11.04 -4.62 -14.34
N LEU A 168 10.05 -4.84 -13.45
CA LEU A 168 9.37 -3.75 -12.74
C LEU A 168 10.31 -3.01 -11.77
N LEU A 169 11.13 -3.74 -11.01
CA LEU A 169 12.12 -3.13 -10.11
C LEU A 169 13.11 -2.24 -10.88
N GLU A 170 13.62 -2.72 -12.02
CA GLU A 170 14.48 -1.93 -12.89
C GLU A 170 13.78 -0.67 -13.41
N LEU A 171 12.52 -0.80 -13.86
CA LEU A 171 11.70 0.33 -14.29
C LEU A 171 11.55 1.38 -13.19
N LEU A 172 11.19 0.96 -11.98
CA LEU A 172 10.96 1.85 -10.85
C LEU A 172 12.23 2.56 -10.41
N LEU A 173 13.37 1.87 -10.38
CA LEU A 173 14.67 2.46 -10.06
C LEU A 173 15.07 3.54 -11.09
N ARG A 174 15.00 3.24 -12.40
CA ARG A 174 15.31 4.23 -13.43
C ARG A 174 14.32 5.40 -13.48
N SER A 175 13.08 5.18 -13.06
CA SER A 175 12.05 6.21 -12.88
C SER A 175 12.18 6.99 -11.57
N ARG A 176 13.26 6.76 -10.81
CA ARG A 176 13.55 7.43 -9.54
C ARG A 176 12.44 7.30 -8.50
N VAL A 177 11.76 6.17 -8.48
CA VAL A 177 10.82 5.85 -7.42
C VAL A 177 11.60 5.69 -6.11
N LYS A 178 11.15 6.37 -5.06
CA LYS A 178 11.78 6.33 -3.73
C LYS A 178 11.06 5.39 -2.78
N LEU A 179 9.77 5.16 -3.01
CA LEU A 179 8.95 4.36 -2.12
C LEU A 179 7.95 3.54 -2.90
N VAL A 180 7.91 2.24 -2.62
CA VAL A 180 6.88 1.30 -3.10
C VAL A 180 6.04 0.87 -1.90
N LEU A 181 4.72 0.92 -2.03
CA LEU A 181 3.76 0.49 -1.03
C LEU A 181 3.02 -0.76 -1.52
N ALA A 182 2.96 -1.80 -0.68
CA ALA A 182 2.30 -3.06 -1.00
C ALA A 182 1.66 -3.73 0.23
N GLY A 183 0.88 -4.79 0.00
CA GLY A 183 0.22 -5.61 1.03
C GLY A 183 0.45 -7.11 0.85
N HIS A 184 -0.65 -7.89 0.73
CA HIS A 184 -0.74 -9.28 0.30
C HIS A 184 -0.34 -10.36 1.32
N LYS A 185 0.79 -10.24 1.97
CA LYS A 185 1.28 -11.33 2.87
C LYS A 185 0.84 -11.20 4.31
N HIS A 186 0.15 -10.12 4.66
CA HIS A 186 -0.22 -9.76 6.04
C HIS A 186 0.98 -9.65 6.99
N VAL A 187 2.18 -9.47 6.43
CA VAL A 187 3.42 -9.29 7.19
C VAL A 187 4.02 -7.93 6.84
N PRO A 188 4.06 -7.01 7.78
CA PRO A 188 4.68 -5.73 7.56
C PRO A 188 6.20 -5.90 7.48
N TYR A 189 6.80 -5.39 6.42
CA TYR A 189 8.24 -5.45 6.19
C TYR A 189 8.74 -4.26 5.39
N ALA A 190 10.04 -4.01 5.43
CA ALA A 190 10.67 -2.97 4.64
C ALA A 190 12.00 -3.43 4.07
N TRP A 191 12.11 -3.42 2.76
CA TRP A 191 13.34 -3.59 2.01
C TRP A 191 13.93 -2.25 1.63
N HIS A 192 15.26 -2.17 1.58
CA HIS A 192 15.99 -1.08 0.93
C HIS A 192 16.81 -1.66 -0.22
N ILE A 193 16.59 -1.15 -1.42
CA ILE A 193 17.28 -1.55 -2.64
C ILE A 193 17.77 -0.31 -3.36
N GLU A 194 19.08 -0.15 -3.42
CA GLU A 194 19.71 1.04 -4.00
C GLU A 194 19.16 2.34 -3.39
N SER A 195 18.35 3.09 -4.14
CA SER A 195 17.76 4.36 -3.69
C SER A 195 16.28 4.26 -3.35
N MET A 196 15.71 3.05 -3.30
CA MET A 196 14.28 2.81 -3.17
C MET A 196 13.97 1.95 -1.94
N PHE A 197 12.91 2.30 -1.23
CA PHE A 197 12.32 1.48 -0.17
C PHE A 197 11.09 0.75 -0.72
N VAL A 198 10.98 -0.54 -0.42
CA VAL A 198 9.76 -1.33 -0.67
C VAL A 198 9.16 -1.69 0.68
N VAL A 199 8.00 -1.13 0.97
CA VAL A 199 7.36 -1.24 2.28
C VAL A 199 6.03 -1.94 2.14
N THR A 200 5.89 -3.08 2.82
CA THR A 200 4.61 -3.75 2.95
C THR A 200 3.95 -3.37 4.26
N THR A 201 2.63 -3.26 4.25
CA THR A 201 1.85 -3.21 5.49
C THR A 201 1.30 -4.59 5.82
N GLY A 202 0.88 -4.79 7.07
CA GLY A 202 0.08 -5.95 7.45
C GLY A 202 -1.38 -5.76 7.07
N THR A 203 -2.21 -6.70 7.45
CA THR A 203 -3.66 -6.48 7.44
C THR A 203 -4.05 -5.52 8.55
N VAL A 204 -5.03 -4.67 8.30
CA VAL A 204 -5.54 -3.74 9.31
C VAL A 204 -6.69 -4.32 10.12
N SER A 205 -7.43 -5.26 9.56
CA SER A 205 -8.74 -5.68 10.08
C SER A 205 -9.00 -7.18 10.09
N THR A 206 -8.02 -8.04 9.84
CA THR A 206 -8.22 -9.49 9.98
C THR A 206 -7.25 -10.12 10.96
N LEU A 207 -7.73 -11.14 11.69
CA LEU A 207 -6.88 -11.97 12.55
C LEU A 207 -6.25 -13.15 11.80
N ARG A 208 -6.33 -13.20 10.48
CA ARG A 208 -5.58 -14.14 9.65
C ARG A 208 -4.15 -13.65 9.52
N LEU A 209 -3.41 -13.76 10.59
CA LEU A 209 -2.04 -13.27 10.74
C LEU A 209 -1.02 -14.38 10.50
N ARG A 210 0.22 -14.00 10.24
CA ARG A 210 1.37 -14.91 10.15
C ARG A 210 2.32 -14.66 11.32
N GLY A 211 2.81 -15.75 11.93
CA GLY A 211 3.71 -15.67 13.08
C GLY A 211 3.11 -14.88 14.24
N HIS A 212 3.88 -13.97 14.81
CA HIS A 212 3.46 -13.09 15.89
C HIS A 212 2.98 -11.71 15.39
N GLY A 213 2.53 -11.63 14.13
CA GLY A 213 2.01 -10.39 13.55
C GLY A 213 0.81 -9.84 14.33
N ARG A 214 0.63 -8.53 14.24
CA ARG A 214 -0.54 -7.81 14.77
C ARG A 214 -1.19 -7.03 13.63
N PRO A 215 -2.52 -6.81 13.66
CA PRO A 215 -3.17 -5.91 12.73
C PRO A 215 -2.52 -4.53 12.78
N CYS A 216 -2.18 -3.98 11.61
CA CYS A 216 -1.49 -2.71 11.55
C CYS A 216 -1.69 -2.02 10.19
N TYR A 217 -1.37 -0.74 10.16
CA TYR A 217 -1.30 0.09 8.97
C TYR A 217 -0.08 1.02 9.05
N ASN A 218 0.29 1.67 7.95
CA ASN A 218 1.41 2.60 7.95
C ASN A 218 0.92 4.04 7.90
N VAL A 219 1.64 4.92 8.58
CA VAL A 219 1.52 6.37 8.47
C VAL A 219 2.82 6.89 7.87
N ILE A 220 2.72 7.63 6.78
CA ILE A 220 3.86 8.19 6.06
C ILE A 220 3.79 9.70 6.14
N GLU A 221 4.82 10.32 6.68
CA GLU A 221 4.98 11.76 6.73
C GLU A 221 6.03 12.18 5.72
N VAL A 222 5.64 13.06 4.81
CA VAL A 222 6.48 13.62 3.76
C VAL A 222 6.77 15.07 4.09
N GLY A 223 7.96 15.31 4.61
CA GLY A 223 8.48 16.66 4.84
C GLY A 223 9.19 17.25 3.62
N PRO A 224 9.74 18.47 3.71
CA PRO A 224 10.46 19.09 2.60
C PRO A 224 11.66 18.29 2.12
N GLU A 225 12.45 17.74 3.05
CA GLU A 225 13.73 17.07 2.78
C GLU A 225 13.74 15.60 3.22
N TRP A 226 12.73 15.14 3.90
CA TRP A 226 12.68 13.82 4.53
C TRP A 226 11.33 13.12 4.32
N VAL A 227 11.36 11.79 4.47
CA VAL A 227 10.17 10.93 4.58
C VAL A 227 10.33 10.08 5.83
N ARG A 228 9.29 10.01 6.66
CA ARG A 228 9.19 9.15 7.84
C ARG A 228 8.05 8.17 7.68
N ILE A 229 8.30 6.93 8.01
CA ILE A 229 7.29 5.87 7.98
C ILE A 229 7.14 5.29 9.37
N TYR A 230 5.91 5.29 9.86
CA TYR A 230 5.53 4.69 11.11
C TYR A 230 4.61 3.51 10.84
N ARG A 231 4.72 2.45 11.63
CA ARG A 231 3.73 1.40 11.76
C ARG A 231 2.82 1.71 12.93
N LYS A 232 1.53 1.71 12.69
CA LYS A 232 0.52 1.98 13.69
C LYS A 232 -0.36 0.76 13.91
N TYR A 233 -0.70 0.50 15.15
CA TYR A 233 -1.51 -0.63 15.58
C TYR A 233 -2.82 -0.10 16.15
N PRO A 234 -4.01 -0.48 15.62
CA PRO A 234 -5.30 -0.05 16.16
C PRO A 234 -5.39 -0.34 17.67
N PHE A 235 -5.90 0.63 18.44
CA PHE A 235 -5.97 0.63 19.90
C PHE A 235 -4.63 0.69 20.65
N GLU A 236 -3.50 0.65 19.93
CA GLU A 236 -2.17 0.67 20.53
C GLU A 236 -1.40 1.93 20.06
N GLY A 237 -0.11 1.91 20.17
CA GLY A 237 0.75 3.00 19.73
C GLY A 237 1.21 2.86 18.29
N GLN A 238 2.24 3.61 17.98
CA GLN A 238 2.98 3.51 16.71
C GLN A 238 4.47 3.35 16.99
N GLU A 239 5.18 2.77 16.05
CA GLU A 239 6.63 2.64 16.05
C GLU A 239 7.23 3.20 14.76
N PRO A 240 8.38 3.89 14.82
CA PRO A 240 9.08 4.30 13.61
C PRO A 240 9.66 3.08 12.90
N ILE A 241 9.58 3.09 11.55
CA ILE A 241 10.16 2.03 10.72
C ILE A 241 11.38 2.54 9.98
N ILE A 242 11.23 3.66 9.27
CA ILE A 242 12.23 4.23 8.38
C ILE A 242 12.11 5.74 8.43
N GLU A 243 13.26 6.39 8.43
CA GLU A 243 13.41 7.79 8.03
C GLU A 243 14.45 7.87 6.92
N PHE A 244 14.18 8.59 5.83
CA PHE A 244 15.14 8.78 4.74
C PHE A 244 15.06 10.17 4.14
N SER A 245 16.22 10.63 3.62
CA SER A 245 16.31 11.88 2.88
C SER A 245 15.70 11.73 1.48
N ARG A 246 14.96 12.75 1.04
CA ARG A 246 14.43 12.83 -0.31
C ARG A 246 15.51 13.09 -1.37
N GLU A 247 16.60 13.74 -0.98
CA GLU A 247 17.65 14.21 -1.87
C GLU A 247 18.89 13.31 -1.83
N THR A 248 19.31 12.90 -0.63
CA THR A 248 20.52 12.08 -0.43
C THR A 248 20.17 10.60 -0.35
N HIS A 249 21.17 9.76 -0.12
CA HIS A 249 20.98 8.32 0.16
C HIS A 249 20.99 8.02 1.67
N GLU A 250 20.96 9.05 2.51
CA GLU A 250 20.95 8.88 3.95
C GLU A 250 19.61 8.36 4.43
N TYR A 251 19.65 7.37 5.29
CA TYR A 251 18.47 6.79 5.91
C TYR A 251 18.78 6.19 7.28
N GLU A 252 17.76 6.14 8.13
CA GLU A 252 17.76 5.40 9.39
C GLU A 252 16.64 4.36 9.35
N LYS A 253 16.98 3.11 9.66
CA LYS A 253 16.02 2.01 9.75
C LYS A 253 15.87 1.63 11.22
N HIS A 254 14.69 1.84 11.77
CA HIS A 254 14.33 1.45 13.11
C HIS A 254 13.86 -0.03 13.11
N GLY A 255 14.10 -0.75 14.20
CA GLY A 255 13.98 -2.20 14.26
C GLY A 255 12.75 -2.76 13.54
N LEU A 256 13.00 -3.49 12.48
CA LEU A 256 12.02 -4.44 12.00
C LEU A 256 11.93 -5.51 13.07
N GLY A 257 10.79 -5.65 13.72
CA GLY A 257 10.57 -6.74 14.64
C GLY A 257 11.05 -8.02 13.99
N ALA A 258 12.09 -8.62 14.55
CA ALA A 258 12.60 -9.86 14.04
C ALA A 258 11.44 -10.85 14.05
N VAL A 259 11.13 -11.43 12.90
CA VAL A 259 10.35 -12.65 12.83
C VAL A 259 11.26 -13.73 13.44
N THR A 260 11.21 -13.86 14.77
CA THR A 260 11.84 -14.99 15.51
C THR A 260 10.87 -16.15 15.58
#